data_46c7844a0fc95cfec223c5a3e3753051
#
_entry.id   46c7844a0fc95cfec223c5a3e3753051
#
_cell.length_a   1.000
_cell.length_b   1.000
_cell.length_c   1.000
_cell.angle_alpha   90.00
_cell.angle_beta   90.00
_cell.angle_gamma   90.00
#
_symmetry.space_group_name_H-M   'P 1'
#
loop_
_entity.id
_entity.type
_entity.pdbx_description
1 polymer ?
#
loop_
_entity_poly.entity_id
_entity_poly.type
_entity_poly.pdbx_seq_one_letter_code
_entity_poly.pdbx_strand_id
1 'polypeptide(L)'
;MSTILDTIAEYTRLRIEGEKKNISMQDMRRQAEEIYKHERAVNVDVSDQNAVPDLYDAAKASDEYFLFEKELSRPEITFICECKKASPSKGLIAPDFPYLDIAKEYEAAGAGAISVLTEPKWFLGSNKYLKEIAENVNI
;
A
#
# COMPACT_ATOMS: atom_id res chain seq x y z
N MET A 1 27.28 -4.88 15.26
CA MET A 1 26.50 -6.06 14.86
C MET A 1 25.35 -5.60 14.00
N SER A 2 25.16 -6.20 12.81
CA SER A 2 24.00 -5.89 11.98
C SER A 2 22.73 -6.41 12.66
N THR A 3 21.70 -5.60 12.68
CA THR A 3 20.38 -5.97 13.22
C THR A 3 19.56 -6.72 12.18
N ILE A 4 18.47 -7.34 12.57
CA ILE A 4 17.52 -7.95 11.61
C ILE A 4 16.94 -6.89 10.67
N LEU A 5 16.75 -5.66 11.15
CA LEU A 5 16.26 -4.54 10.34
C LEU A 5 17.27 -4.16 9.25
N ASP A 6 18.58 -4.11 9.56
CA ASP A 6 19.62 -3.84 8.57
C ASP A 6 19.63 -4.91 7.48
N THR A 7 19.43 -6.18 7.87
CA THR A 7 19.36 -7.32 6.94
C THR A 7 18.15 -7.22 6.03
N ILE A 8 16.98 -6.85 6.55
CA ILE A 8 15.75 -6.65 5.77
C ILE A 8 15.91 -5.46 4.81
N ALA A 9 16.45 -4.34 5.30
CA ALA A 9 16.66 -3.14 4.50
C ALA A 9 17.61 -3.41 3.33
N GLU A 10 18.73 -4.09 3.58
CA GLU A 10 19.69 -4.44 2.53
C GLU A 10 19.09 -5.37 1.46
N TYR A 11 18.36 -6.39 1.88
CA TYR A 11 17.65 -7.27 0.93
C TYR A 11 16.62 -6.50 0.11
N THR A 12 15.84 -5.63 0.76
CA THR A 12 14.83 -4.81 0.07
C THR A 12 15.49 -3.90 -0.95
N ARG A 13 16.62 -3.27 -0.60
CA ARG A 13 17.39 -2.44 -1.53
C ARG A 13 17.83 -3.23 -2.77
N LEU A 14 18.41 -4.41 -2.58
CA LEU A 14 18.84 -5.27 -3.68
C LEU A 14 17.67 -5.74 -4.56
N ARG A 15 16.54 -6.08 -3.95
CA ARG A 15 15.32 -6.45 -4.67
C ARG A 15 14.81 -5.30 -5.53
N ILE A 16 14.70 -4.11 -4.98
CA ILE A 16 14.24 -2.91 -5.69
C ILE A 16 15.18 -2.56 -6.86
N GLU A 17 16.50 -2.66 -6.67
CA GLU A 17 17.45 -2.45 -7.76
C GLU A 17 17.28 -3.48 -8.90
N GLY A 18 16.87 -4.70 -8.57
CA GLY A 18 16.48 -5.69 -9.58
C GLY A 18 15.18 -5.31 -10.31
N GLU A 19 14.16 -4.87 -9.57
CA GLU A 19 12.86 -4.46 -10.12
C GLU A 19 12.97 -3.23 -11.02
N LYS A 20 13.81 -2.25 -10.69
CA LYS A 20 14.10 -1.07 -11.53
C LYS A 20 14.65 -1.39 -12.91
N LYS A 21 15.25 -2.57 -13.10
CA LYS A 21 15.70 -3.04 -14.42
C LYS A 21 14.53 -3.45 -15.31
N ASN A 22 13.42 -3.87 -14.72
CA ASN A 22 12.22 -4.31 -15.44
C ASN A 22 11.27 -3.15 -15.71
N ILE A 23 11.12 -2.24 -14.73
CA ILE A 23 10.27 -1.06 -14.84
C ILE A 23 11.08 0.15 -14.40
N SER A 24 11.36 1.06 -15.33
CA SER A 24 12.09 2.28 -15.02
C SER A 24 11.25 3.21 -14.12
N MET A 25 11.90 4.11 -13.38
CA MET A 25 11.21 5.14 -12.61
C MET A 25 10.30 6.01 -13.50
N GLN A 26 10.74 6.26 -14.73
CA GLN A 26 9.97 7.04 -15.70
C GLN A 26 8.69 6.30 -16.14
N ASP A 27 8.79 4.98 -16.39
CA ASP A 27 7.61 4.17 -16.74
C ASP A 27 6.64 4.04 -15.56
N MET A 28 7.17 3.86 -14.35
CA MET A 28 6.35 3.82 -13.13
C MET A 28 5.59 5.14 -12.95
N ARG A 29 6.28 6.27 -13.13
CA ARG A 29 5.67 7.60 -13.04
C ARG A 29 4.58 7.77 -14.10
N ARG A 30 4.86 7.42 -15.35
CA ARG A 30 3.88 7.49 -16.44
C ARG A 30 2.63 6.65 -16.14
N GLN A 31 2.79 5.42 -15.65
CA GLN A 31 1.66 4.55 -15.27
C GLN A 31 0.82 5.18 -14.14
N ALA A 32 1.48 5.72 -13.12
CA ALA A 32 0.79 6.41 -12.03
C ALA A 32 0.00 7.63 -12.52
N GLU A 33 0.58 8.43 -13.42
CA GLU A 33 -0.07 9.58 -14.05
C GLU A 33 -1.28 9.17 -14.92
N GLU A 34 -1.18 8.07 -15.66
CA GLU A 34 -2.28 7.53 -16.46
C GLU A 34 -3.46 7.08 -15.57
N ILE A 35 -3.18 6.34 -14.50
CA ILE A 35 -4.20 5.92 -13.53
C ILE A 35 -4.86 7.16 -12.89
N TYR A 36 -4.06 8.10 -12.43
CA TYR A 36 -4.56 9.33 -11.83
C TYR A 36 -5.50 10.12 -12.77
N LYS A 37 -5.12 10.27 -14.04
CA LYS A 37 -5.95 10.96 -15.05
C LYS A 37 -7.25 10.21 -15.34
N HIS A 38 -7.19 8.87 -15.38
CA HIS A 38 -8.34 8.04 -15.67
C HIS A 38 -9.38 8.06 -14.54
N GLU A 39 -8.92 7.94 -13.30
CA GLU A 39 -9.82 7.86 -12.14
C GLU A 39 -10.46 9.21 -11.79
N ARG A 40 -9.84 10.32 -12.18
CA ARG A 40 -10.25 11.65 -11.70
C ARG A 40 -10.78 12.61 -12.73
N ALA A 41 -10.68 12.30 -14.02
CA ALA A 41 -11.06 13.20 -15.12
C ALA A 41 -10.52 14.65 -14.94
N VAL A 42 -9.43 14.83 -14.21
CA VAL A 42 -8.81 16.13 -13.93
C VAL A 42 -7.74 16.40 -14.97
N ASN A 43 -7.89 17.48 -15.74
CA ASN A 43 -6.87 17.99 -16.66
C ASN A 43 -5.74 18.67 -15.86
N VAL A 44 -4.88 17.89 -15.22
CA VAL A 44 -3.66 18.40 -14.60
C VAL A 44 -2.49 18.07 -15.50
N ASP A 45 -1.75 19.10 -15.92
CA ASP A 45 -0.49 18.91 -16.63
C ASP A 45 0.60 18.50 -15.63
N VAL A 46 0.86 17.19 -15.55
CA VAL A 46 1.89 16.61 -14.68
C VAL A 46 3.29 16.59 -15.30
N SER A 47 3.47 17.22 -16.47
CA SER A 47 4.80 17.36 -17.09
C SER A 47 5.65 18.42 -16.37
N ASP A 48 5.05 19.32 -15.61
CA ASP A 48 5.74 20.31 -14.78
C ASP A 48 6.11 19.70 -13.43
N GLN A 49 7.40 19.60 -13.13
CA GLN A 49 7.92 19.11 -11.83
C GLN A 49 7.53 20.00 -10.64
N ASN A 50 7.10 21.25 -10.91
CA ASN A 50 6.59 22.18 -9.90
C ASN A 50 5.09 22.02 -9.64
N ALA A 51 4.38 21.21 -10.43
CA ALA A 51 2.94 20.97 -10.27
C ALA A 51 2.62 19.98 -9.13
N VAL A 52 3.61 19.32 -8.53
CA VAL A 52 3.41 18.36 -7.43
C VAL A 52 2.72 18.99 -6.20
N PRO A 53 3.05 20.22 -5.77
CA PRO A 53 2.32 20.93 -4.72
C PRO A 53 0.85 21.19 -5.09
N ASP A 54 0.60 21.58 -6.32
CA ASP A 54 -0.77 21.86 -6.81
C ASP A 54 -1.61 20.59 -6.89
N LEU A 55 -0.98 19.44 -7.21
CA LEU A 55 -1.60 18.12 -7.18
C LEU A 55 -1.99 17.71 -5.77
N TYR A 56 -1.12 17.98 -4.79
CA TYR A 56 -1.39 17.70 -3.38
C TYR A 56 -2.54 18.56 -2.85
N ASP A 57 -2.54 19.85 -3.16
CA ASP A 57 -3.58 20.78 -2.74
C ASP A 57 -4.92 20.51 -3.45
N ALA A 58 -4.91 20.17 -4.73
CA ALA A 58 -6.09 19.73 -5.46
C ALA A 58 -6.66 18.40 -4.94
N ALA A 59 -5.79 17.47 -4.56
CA ALA A 59 -6.15 16.22 -3.93
C ALA A 59 -6.76 16.45 -2.53
N LYS A 60 -6.20 17.34 -1.74
CA LYS A 60 -6.69 17.71 -0.41
C LYS A 60 -8.07 18.39 -0.45
N ALA A 61 -8.41 19.06 -1.56
CA ALA A 61 -9.71 19.66 -1.80
C ALA A 61 -10.80 18.63 -2.17
N SER A 62 -10.46 17.38 -2.49
CA SER A 62 -11.42 16.34 -2.82
C SER A 62 -11.59 15.40 -1.64
N ASP A 63 -12.80 15.28 -1.12
CA ASP A 63 -13.17 14.41 0.01
C ASP A 63 -12.84 12.91 -0.20
N GLU A 64 -12.57 12.50 -1.44
CA GLU A 64 -12.28 11.11 -1.79
C GLU A 64 -10.80 10.75 -1.72
N TYR A 65 -9.88 11.73 -1.55
CA TYR A 65 -8.45 11.47 -1.82
C TYR A 65 -7.66 10.91 -0.66
N PHE A 66 -7.92 11.33 0.53
CA PHE A 66 -7.18 10.91 1.71
C PHE A 66 -8.05 10.04 2.63
N LEU A 67 -8.58 8.95 2.07
CA LEU A 67 -9.46 8.04 2.82
C LEU A 67 -8.84 7.59 4.14
N PHE A 68 -7.54 7.27 4.14
CA PHE A 68 -6.84 6.86 5.35
C PHE A 68 -6.71 8.00 6.37
N GLU A 69 -6.35 9.22 5.92
CA GLU A 69 -6.29 10.40 6.80
C GLU A 69 -7.68 10.75 7.35
N LYS A 70 -8.71 10.70 6.50
CA LYS A 70 -10.10 10.92 6.88
C LYS A 70 -10.56 9.92 7.92
N GLU A 71 -10.25 8.64 7.74
CA GLU A 71 -10.58 7.59 8.69
C GLU A 71 -9.88 7.80 10.04
N LEU A 72 -8.60 8.17 10.05
CA LEU A 72 -7.85 8.47 11.26
C LEU A 72 -8.27 9.77 11.97
N SER A 73 -8.95 10.66 11.27
CA SER A 73 -9.43 11.95 11.80
C SER A 73 -10.81 11.86 12.45
N ARG A 74 -11.44 10.69 12.47
CA ARG A 74 -12.73 10.47 13.12
C ARG A 74 -12.60 10.60 14.64
N PRO A 75 -13.65 11.06 15.34
CA PRO A 75 -13.62 11.17 16.79
C PRO A 75 -13.65 9.81 17.51
N GLU A 76 -14.11 8.76 16.83
CA GLU A 76 -14.15 7.41 17.36
C GLU A 76 -12.81 6.69 17.20
N ILE A 77 -12.61 5.61 17.96
CA ILE A 77 -11.44 4.75 17.82
C ILE A 77 -11.53 4.01 16.48
N THR A 78 -10.50 4.19 15.64
CA THR A 78 -10.33 3.45 14.39
C THR A 78 -9.35 2.32 14.57
N PHE A 79 -9.69 1.13 14.10
CA PHE A 79 -8.83 -0.04 14.11
C PHE A 79 -8.12 -0.20 12.77
N ILE A 80 -6.79 -0.32 12.81
CA ILE A 80 -5.97 -0.75 11.67
C ILE A 80 -5.68 -2.24 11.89
N CYS A 81 -6.27 -3.10 11.06
CA CYS A 81 -6.03 -4.53 11.11
C CYS A 81 -4.92 -4.95 10.17
N GLU A 82 -4.12 -5.96 10.55
CA GLU A 82 -2.95 -6.35 9.74
C GLU A 82 -3.09 -7.77 9.20
N CYS A 83 -2.96 -7.92 7.88
CA CYS A 83 -2.84 -9.20 7.18
C CYS A 83 -1.37 -9.61 7.09
N LYS A 84 -0.94 -10.52 7.98
CA LYS A 84 0.44 -10.97 8.10
C LYS A 84 0.56 -12.50 8.20
N LYS A 85 1.23 -13.12 7.21
CA LYS A 85 1.45 -14.57 7.16
C LYS A 85 2.60 -15.04 8.02
N ALA A 86 3.69 -14.26 8.08
CA ALA A 86 4.90 -14.59 8.83
C ALA A 86 5.59 -13.32 9.34
N SER A 87 6.52 -13.46 10.28
CA SER A 87 7.39 -12.36 10.72
C SER A 87 8.78 -12.86 11.08
N PRO A 88 9.83 -12.00 11.06
CA PRO A 88 11.17 -12.36 11.45
C PRO A 88 11.28 -12.93 12.87
N SER A 89 10.46 -12.43 13.79
CA SER A 89 10.51 -12.80 15.22
C SER A 89 9.68 -14.05 15.57
N LYS A 90 8.62 -14.34 14.82
CA LYS A 90 7.68 -15.43 15.09
C LYS A 90 7.75 -16.57 14.07
N GLY A 91 8.46 -16.36 12.94
CA GLY A 91 8.41 -17.29 11.83
C GLY A 91 7.01 -17.31 11.17
N LEU A 92 6.58 -18.50 10.75
CA LEU A 92 5.26 -18.70 10.16
C LEU A 92 4.17 -18.56 11.22
N ILE A 93 3.26 -17.59 11.02
CA ILE A 93 2.14 -17.29 11.94
C ILE A 93 0.89 -18.01 11.47
N ALA A 94 0.58 -17.92 10.17
CA ALA A 94 -0.61 -18.50 9.57
C ALA A 94 -0.22 -19.43 8.41
N PRO A 95 -0.09 -20.76 8.65
CA PRO A 95 0.18 -21.74 7.59
C PRO A 95 -0.88 -21.68 6.48
N ASP A 96 -2.15 -21.79 6.85
CA ASP A 96 -3.27 -21.40 6.02
C ASP A 96 -3.48 -19.89 6.15
N PHE A 97 -3.39 -19.19 5.02
CA PHE A 97 -3.53 -17.75 5.00
C PHE A 97 -4.60 -17.33 3.97
N PRO A 98 -5.88 -17.51 4.30
CA PRO A 98 -6.99 -17.09 3.46
C PRO A 98 -7.18 -15.57 3.57
N TYR A 99 -6.20 -14.81 3.08
CA TYR A 99 -6.09 -13.35 3.25
C TYR A 99 -7.32 -12.58 2.81
N LEU A 100 -8.06 -13.05 1.79
CA LEU A 100 -9.31 -12.41 1.35
C LEU A 100 -10.43 -12.57 2.38
N ASP A 101 -10.56 -13.77 2.93
CA ASP A 101 -11.58 -14.02 3.95
C ASP A 101 -11.26 -13.25 5.22
N ILE A 102 -9.98 -13.24 5.63
CA ILE A 102 -9.49 -12.44 6.76
C ILE A 102 -9.79 -10.95 6.54
N ALA A 103 -9.51 -10.41 5.35
CA ALA A 103 -9.76 -9.00 5.03
C ALA A 103 -11.26 -8.66 5.09
N LYS A 104 -12.13 -9.54 4.56
CA LYS A 104 -13.59 -9.37 4.64
C LYS A 104 -14.11 -9.45 6.07
N GLU A 105 -13.53 -10.33 6.89
CA GLU A 105 -13.87 -10.39 8.32
C GLU A 105 -13.46 -9.12 9.05
N TYR A 106 -12.29 -8.53 8.74
CA TYR A 106 -11.87 -7.24 9.30
C TYR A 106 -12.82 -6.10 8.90
N GLU A 107 -13.20 -6.02 7.61
CA GLU A 107 -14.20 -5.06 7.15
C GLU A 107 -15.54 -5.25 7.88
N ALA A 108 -16.04 -6.48 7.94
CA ALA A 108 -17.30 -6.81 8.63
C ALA A 108 -17.27 -6.50 10.14
N ALA A 109 -16.09 -6.59 10.76
CA ALA A 109 -15.87 -6.23 12.16
C ALA A 109 -15.73 -4.72 12.40
N GLY A 110 -15.74 -3.89 11.33
CA GLY A 110 -15.65 -2.43 11.42
C GLY A 110 -14.24 -1.89 11.51
N ALA A 111 -13.25 -2.61 10.96
CA ALA A 111 -11.92 -2.04 10.78
C ALA A 111 -11.99 -0.84 9.83
N GLY A 112 -11.28 0.24 10.16
CA GLY A 112 -11.23 1.44 9.32
C GLY A 112 -10.11 1.39 8.28
N ALA A 113 -9.13 0.48 8.45
CA ALA A 113 -8.06 0.26 7.48
C ALA A 113 -7.45 -1.14 7.63
N ILE A 114 -6.86 -1.64 6.54
CA ILE A 114 -6.13 -2.91 6.53
C ILE A 114 -4.68 -2.66 6.09
N SER A 115 -3.72 -3.07 6.94
CA SER A 115 -2.31 -3.15 6.58
C SER A 115 -2.01 -4.52 5.98
N VAL A 116 -1.38 -4.56 4.82
CA VAL A 116 -1.05 -5.82 4.12
C VAL A 116 0.46 -5.95 3.97
N LEU A 117 1.05 -6.99 4.55
CA LEU A 117 2.48 -7.28 4.42
C LEU A 117 2.78 -7.83 3.02
N THR A 118 3.60 -7.09 2.25
CA THR A 118 3.95 -7.44 0.86
C THR A 118 5.38 -7.97 0.72
N GLU A 119 6.20 -7.87 1.78
CA GLU A 119 7.59 -8.32 1.74
C GLU A 119 7.65 -9.87 1.65
N PRO A 120 8.35 -10.43 0.61
CA PRO A 120 8.19 -11.86 0.29
C PRO A 120 9.07 -12.82 1.11
N LYS A 121 10.19 -12.35 1.67
CA LYS A 121 11.18 -13.24 2.28
C LYS A 121 10.89 -13.55 3.75
N TRP A 122 10.68 -12.52 4.55
CA TRP A 122 10.50 -12.66 6.01
C TRP A 122 9.04 -12.65 6.43
N PHE A 123 8.22 -11.93 5.70
CA PHE A 123 6.78 -11.83 5.98
C PHE A 123 5.94 -12.79 5.12
N LEU A 124 6.56 -13.45 4.12
CA LEU A 124 5.89 -14.30 3.14
C LEU A 124 4.69 -13.61 2.49
N GLY A 125 4.85 -12.29 2.30
CA GLY A 125 3.86 -11.42 1.70
C GLY A 125 3.89 -11.41 0.18
N SER A 126 2.96 -10.69 -0.43
CA SER A 126 2.89 -10.53 -1.88
C SER A 126 2.11 -9.26 -2.25
N ASN A 127 2.57 -8.56 -3.29
CA ASN A 127 1.80 -7.47 -3.91
C ASN A 127 0.44 -7.96 -4.44
N LYS A 128 0.33 -9.24 -4.81
CA LYS A 128 -0.93 -9.88 -5.18
C LYS A 128 -1.95 -9.81 -4.05
N TYR A 129 -1.54 -10.06 -2.80
CA TYR A 129 -2.44 -9.98 -1.64
C TYR A 129 -3.02 -8.58 -1.49
N LEU A 130 -2.14 -7.55 -1.57
CA LEU A 130 -2.59 -6.15 -1.48
C LEU A 130 -3.59 -5.81 -2.58
N LYS A 131 -3.29 -6.19 -3.83
CA LYS A 131 -4.16 -5.92 -4.97
C LYS A 131 -5.52 -6.58 -4.80
N GLU A 132 -5.55 -7.89 -4.52
CA GLU A 132 -6.79 -8.64 -4.41
C GLU A 132 -7.63 -8.20 -3.20
N ILE A 133 -7.00 -7.83 -2.08
CA ILE A 133 -7.71 -7.25 -0.94
C ILE A 133 -8.36 -5.93 -1.35
N ALA A 134 -7.60 -4.99 -1.93
CA ALA A 134 -8.10 -3.70 -2.36
C ALA A 134 -9.25 -3.79 -3.40
N GLU A 135 -9.29 -4.86 -4.19
CA GLU A 135 -10.37 -5.13 -5.16
C GLU A 135 -11.62 -5.74 -4.53
N ASN A 136 -11.56 -6.22 -3.27
CA ASN A 136 -12.62 -7.01 -2.64
C ASN A 136 -13.15 -6.45 -1.31
N VAL A 137 -12.57 -5.38 -0.78
CA VAL A 137 -13.05 -4.66 0.42
C VAL A 137 -13.12 -3.16 0.13
N ASN A 138 -13.89 -2.42 0.94
CA ASN A 138 -14.13 -0.97 0.74
C ASN A 138 -13.45 -0.10 1.80
N ILE A 139 -12.46 -0.62 2.51
CA ILE A 139 -11.71 0.06 3.59
C ILE A 139 -10.22 0.11 3.31
#